data_296921a87d529dbaf52ba8cce8aca56b
#
_entry.id   296921a87d529dbaf52ba8cce8aca56b
#
_cell.length_a   1.000
_cell.length_b   1.000
_cell.length_c   1.000
_cell.angle_alpha   90.00
_cell.angle_beta   90.00
_cell.angle_gamma   90.00
#
_symmetry.space_group_name_H-M   'P 1'
#
loop_
_entity.id
_entity.type
_entity.pdbx_description
1 polymer ?
#
loop_
_entity_poly.entity_id
_entity_poly.type
_entity_poly.pdbx_seq_one_letter_code
_entity_poly.pdbx_strand_id
1 'polypeptide(L)'
;YHSRNLMLTDEQNPGILDFQDAVEGPFTYDLVSLLKDAYLHWPAELVWQWALDFYTSIEAMVRVRVVEAQFRRYFELMGVQRHVKVAGIFARLNHRDGKSGYVADIPRTLSYIVEMAPRYAELEFLVGLIEERVIPGLGAAT
;
A
#
# COMPACT_ATOMS: atom_id res chain seq x y z
N TYR A 1 -2.83 -6.32 7.40
CA TYR A 1 -1.52 -6.31 8.07
C TYR A 1 -0.82 -4.99 7.80
N HIS A 2 -0.49 -4.20 8.81
CA HIS A 2 0.20 -2.91 8.68
C HIS A 2 0.87 -2.54 10.03
N SER A 3 1.71 -1.52 10.04
CA SER A 3 2.55 -1.18 11.21
C SER A 3 1.76 -0.98 12.51
N ARG A 4 0.56 -0.40 12.45
CA ARG A 4 -0.28 -0.19 13.65
C ARG A 4 -0.87 -1.47 14.25
N ASN A 5 -0.77 -2.59 13.53
CA ASN A 5 -1.19 -3.91 14.01
C ASN A 5 -0.01 -4.72 14.55
N LEU A 6 1.15 -4.09 14.68
CA LEU A 6 2.35 -4.68 15.28
C LEU A 6 2.62 -4.04 16.63
N MET A 7 2.91 -4.88 17.61
CA MET A 7 3.27 -4.44 18.95
C MET A 7 4.67 -4.92 19.32
N LEU A 8 5.40 -4.04 19.97
CA LEU A 8 6.66 -4.44 20.61
C LEU A 8 6.32 -5.23 21.88
N THR A 9 6.85 -6.42 22.00
CA THR A 9 6.65 -7.34 23.13
C THR A 9 7.99 -7.82 23.65
N ASP A 10 8.08 -8.12 24.97
CA ASP A 10 9.31 -8.61 25.59
C ASP A 10 9.67 -10.02 25.10
N GLU A 11 8.66 -10.84 24.81
CA GLU A 11 8.79 -12.19 24.27
C GLU A 11 7.97 -12.32 22.99
N GLN A 12 8.41 -13.20 22.07
CA GLN A 12 7.72 -13.47 20.79
C GLN A 12 7.44 -12.21 19.96
N ASN A 13 8.44 -11.35 19.84
CA ASN A 13 8.36 -10.08 19.14
C ASN A 13 8.44 -10.25 17.60
N PRO A 14 7.60 -9.54 16.81
CA PRO A 14 6.52 -8.65 17.22
C PRO A 14 5.23 -9.38 17.57
N GLY A 15 4.47 -8.81 18.52
CA GLY A 15 3.07 -9.20 18.71
C GLY A 15 2.22 -8.74 17.52
N ILE A 16 1.32 -9.59 17.04
CA ILE A 16 0.46 -9.33 15.88
C ILE A 16 -0.98 -9.18 16.34
N LEU A 17 -1.60 -8.05 15.99
CA LEU A 17 -3.00 -7.75 16.26
C LEU A 17 -3.82 -7.81 14.96
N ASP A 18 -5.16 -7.82 15.13
CA ASP A 18 -6.13 -7.68 14.03
C ASP A 18 -5.93 -8.74 12.92
N PHE A 19 -5.73 -9.99 13.34
CA PHE A 19 -5.56 -11.14 12.44
C PHE A 19 -6.87 -11.90 12.17
N GLN A 20 -7.95 -11.54 12.86
CA GLN A 20 -9.28 -12.06 12.61
C GLN A 20 -9.80 -11.59 11.25
N ASP A 21 -10.76 -12.32 10.70
CA ASP A 21 -11.33 -12.08 9.37
C ASP A 21 -10.32 -12.20 8.20
N ALA A 22 -9.22 -12.93 8.43
CA ALA A 22 -8.28 -13.25 7.37
C ALA A 22 -8.96 -14.05 6.26
N VAL A 23 -8.69 -13.66 5.01
CA VAL A 23 -9.24 -14.31 3.82
C VAL A 23 -8.12 -14.68 2.85
N GLU A 24 -8.37 -15.68 2.01
CA GLU A 24 -7.48 -15.98 0.90
C GLU A 24 -7.46 -14.83 -0.10
N GLY A 25 -6.26 -14.40 -0.52
CA GLY A 25 -6.08 -13.26 -1.42
C GLY A 25 -4.70 -13.24 -2.08
N PRO A 26 -4.40 -12.18 -2.85
CA PRO A 26 -3.10 -12.03 -3.51
C PRO A 26 -1.96 -12.05 -2.48
N PHE A 27 -0.96 -12.90 -2.71
CA PHE A 27 0.16 -13.10 -1.79
C PHE A 27 1.01 -11.83 -1.54
N THR A 28 0.93 -10.83 -2.42
CA THR A 28 1.61 -9.54 -2.26
C THR A 28 0.82 -8.53 -1.40
N TYR A 29 -0.44 -8.81 -1.03
CA TYR A 29 -1.30 -7.84 -0.36
C TYR A 29 -0.76 -7.42 1.02
N ASP A 30 -0.43 -8.38 1.87
CA ASP A 30 0.07 -8.07 3.22
C ASP A 30 1.49 -7.50 3.19
N LEU A 31 2.32 -7.97 2.25
CA LEU A 31 3.65 -7.42 2.03
C LEU A 31 3.58 -5.93 1.65
N VAL A 32 2.73 -5.58 0.70
CA VAL A 32 2.50 -4.18 0.31
C VAL A 32 1.94 -3.38 1.48
N SER A 33 1.04 -3.95 2.24
CA SER A 33 0.43 -3.29 3.39
C SER A 33 1.44 -2.89 4.46
N LEU A 34 2.49 -3.69 4.61
CA LEU A 34 3.57 -3.44 5.55
C LEU A 34 4.65 -2.52 4.98
N LEU A 35 5.14 -2.80 3.76
CA LEU A 35 6.28 -2.10 3.18
C LEU A 35 5.92 -0.76 2.54
N LYS A 36 4.69 -0.60 2.06
CA LYS A 36 4.13 0.65 1.53
C LYS A 36 2.98 1.14 2.42
N ASP A 37 3.24 1.18 3.72
CA ASP A 37 2.27 1.59 4.73
C ASP A 37 1.86 3.06 4.52
N ALA A 38 0.60 3.38 4.81
CA ALA A 38 0.08 4.74 4.76
C ALA A 38 0.60 5.61 5.94
N TYR A 39 1.11 4.99 7.00
CA TYR A 39 1.57 5.68 8.21
C TYR A 39 3.09 5.82 8.30
N LEU A 40 3.84 4.95 7.62
CA LEU A 40 5.29 4.93 7.61
C LEU A 40 5.82 5.03 6.18
N HIS A 41 6.86 5.82 6.01
CA HIS A 41 7.56 5.94 4.73
C HIS A 41 8.97 5.37 4.85
N TRP A 42 9.27 4.40 4.03
CA TRP A 42 10.58 3.77 3.93
C TRP A 42 11.30 4.22 2.66
N PRO A 43 12.62 4.35 2.68
CA PRO A 43 13.40 4.54 1.46
C PRO A 43 13.09 3.47 0.42
N ALA A 44 12.96 3.86 -0.85
CA ALA A 44 12.56 2.96 -1.93
C ALA A 44 13.50 1.74 -2.06
N GLU A 45 14.80 1.95 -1.84
CA GLU A 45 15.82 0.90 -1.88
C GLU A 45 15.55 -0.18 -0.81
N LEU A 46 15.19 0.23 0.42
CA LEU A 46 14.88 -0.71 1.49
C LEU A 46 13.57 -1.46 1.22
N VAL A 47 12.55 -0.77 0.70
CA VAL A 47 11.29 -1.42 0.30
C VAL A 47 11.57 -2.52 -0.72
N TRP A 48 12.39 -2.24 -1.73
CA TRP A 48 12.74 -3.23 -2.74
C TRP A 48 13.61 -4.36 -2.20
N GLN A 49 14.57 -4.07 -1.34
CA GLN A 49 15.38 -5.10 -0.70
C GLN A 49 14.49 -6.09 0.07
N TRP A 50 13.66 -5.60 0.98
CA TRP A 50 12.75 -6.45 1.77
C TRP A 50 11.71 -7.19 0.92
N ALA A 51 11.21 -6.55 -0.14
CA ALA A 51 10.28 -7.21 -1.06
C ALA A 51 10.95 -8.38 -1.80
N LEU A 52 12.21 -8.25 -2.20
CA LEU A 52 12.96 -9.32 -2.85
C LEU A 52 13.40 -10.42 -1.88
N ASP A 53 13.74 -10.07 -0.63
CA ASP A 53 14.00 -11.05 0.42
C ASP A 53 12.76 -11.93 0.68
N PHE A 54 11.59 -11.30 0.72
CA PHE A 54 10.32 -12.01 0.82
C PHE A 54 10.06 -12.89 -0.40
N TYR A 55 10.27 -12.38 -1.62
CA TYR A 55 10.12 -13.16 -2.84
C TYR A 55 10.99 -14.42 -2.83
N THR A 56 12.26 -14.29 -2.46
CA THR A 56 13.18 -15.42 -2.34
C THR A 56 12.72 -16.45 -1.31
N SER A 57 12.18 -15.97 -0.18
CA SER A 57 11.65 -16.84 0.88
C SER A 57 10.41 -17.60 0.42
N ILE A 58 9.50 -16.94 -0.29
CA ILE A 58 8.28 -17.57 -0.83
C ILE A 58 8.60 -18.59 -1.92
N GLU A 59 9.54 -18.29 -2.81
CA GLU A 59 9.92 -19.22 -3.89
C GLU A 59 10.39 -20.57 -3.33
N ALA A 60 11.03 -20.56 -2.16
CA ALA A 60 11.43 -21.77 -1.46
C ALA A 60 10.26 -22.50 -0.76
N MET A 61 9.25 -21.78 -0.32
CA MET A 61 8.13 -22.30 0.49
C MET A 61 6.90 -22.68 -0.35
N VAL A 62 6.62 -21.93 -1.38
CA VAL A 62 5.41 -22.08 -2.22
C VAL A 62 5.87 -22.54 -3.59
N ARG A 63 5.45 -23.74 -4.02
CA ARG A 63 5.80 -24.35 -5.33
C ARG A 63 5.27 -23.58 -6.56
N VAL A 64 4.89 -22.32 -6.38
CA VAL A 64 4.41 -21.44 -7.45
C VAL A 64 5.61 -20.64 -7.96
N ARG A 65 6.07 -20.99 -9.15
CA ARG A 65 7.12 -20.24 -9.84
C ARG A 65 6.54 -18.98 -10.44
N VAL A 66 6.67 -17.88 -9.72
CA VAL A 66 6.47 -16.53 -10.25
C VAL A 66 7.87 -15.99 -10.57
N VAL A 67 8.14 -15.60 -11.82
CA VAL A 67 9.43 -14.97 -12.14
C VAL A 67 9.52 -13.59 -11.50
N GLU A 68 10.73 -13.13 -11.16
CA GLU A 68 10.94 -11.86 -10.43
C GLU A 68 10.26 -10.65 -11.11
N ALA A 69 10.33 -10.55 -12.44
CA ALA A 69 9.65 -9.46 -13.17
C ALA A 69 8.13 -9.45 -12.95
N GLN A 70 7.54 -10.63 -12.86
CA GLN A 70 6.11 -10.80 -12.59
C GLN A 70 5.77 -10.48 -11.12
N PHE A 71 6.63 -10.89 -10.17
CA PHE A 71 6.51 -10.51 -8.77
C PHE A 71 6.57 -8.99 -8.60
N ARG A 72 7.54 -8.31 -9.24
CA ARG A 72 7.65 -6.85 -9.20
C ARG A 72 6.37 -6.18 -9.68
N ARG A 73 5.83 -6.62 -10.80
CA ARG A 73 4.55 -6.12 -11.33
C ARG A 73 3.41 -6.34 -10.34
N TYR A 74 3.27 -7.52 -9.76
CA TYR A 74 2.23 -7.82 -8.77
C TYR A 74 2.36 -6.95 -7.53
N PHE A 75 3.57 -6.77 -7.03
CA PHE A 75 3.84 -5.92 -5.87
C PHE A 75 3.49 -4.44 -6.14
N GLU A 76 3.88 -3.92 -7.30
CA GLU A 76 3.60 -2.52 -7.68
C GLU A 76 2.10 -2.29 -7.90
N LEU A 77 1.43 -3.11 -8.69
CA LEU A 77 -0.01 -2.97 -8.94
C LEU A 77 -0.87 -3.22 -7.70
N MET A 78 -0.45 -4.11 -6.82
CA MET A 78 -1.08 -4.27 -5.51
C MET A 78 -0.91 -3.01 -4.66
N GLY A 79 0.24 -2.31 -4.77
CA GLY A 79 0.46 -1.00 -4.17
C GLY A 79 -0.57 0.03 -4.65
N VAL A 80 -0.82 0.09 -5.96
CA VAL A 80 -1.85 0.97 -6.53
C VAL A 80 -3.22 0.68 -5.92
N GLN A 81 -3.65 -0.58 -5.98
CA GLN A 81 -4.95 -0.98 -5.45
C GLN A 81 -5.11 -0.58 -3.97
N ARG A 82 -4.08 -0.85 -3.16
CA ARG A 82 -4.11 -0.53 -1.74
C ARG A 82 -4.12 0.97 -1.48
N HIS A 83 -3.32 1.76 -2.18
CA HIS A 83 -3.29 3.21 -1.99
C HIS A 83 -4.59 3.88 -2.43
N VAL A 84 -5.21 3.45 -3.52
CA VAL A 84 -6.56 3.89 -3.91
C VAL A 84 -7.58 3.55 -2.82
N LYS A 85 -7.55 2.33 -2.30
CA LYS A 85 -8.43 1.90 -1.19
C LYS A 85 -8.23 2.76 0.05
N VAL A 86 -6.98 3.00 0.47
CA VAL A 86 -6.66 3.80 1.67
C VAL A 86 -7.11 5.25 1.50
N ALA A 87 -6.81 5.89 0.34
CA ALA A 87 -7.27 7.24 0.05
C ALA A 87 -8.80 7.34 0.10
N GLY A 88 -9.51 6.36 -0.45
CA GLY A 88 -10.97 6.28 -0.38
C GLY A 88 -11.50 6.09 1.05
N ILE A 89 -10.81 5.31 1.88
CA ILE A 89 -11.15 5.16 3.31
C ILE A 89 -10.96 6.48 4.04
N PHE A 90 -9.86 7.20 3.82
CA PHE A 90 -9.58 8.48 4.46
C PHE A 90 -10.62 9.54 4.07
N ALA A 91 -10.97 9.62 2.79
CA ALA A 91 -12.04 10.49 2.30
C ALA A 91 -13.39 10.14 2.95
N ARG A 92 -13.73 8.85 3.04
CA ARG A 92 -14.96 8.38 3.67
C ARG A 92 -15.02 8.70 5.17
N LEU A 93 -13.91 8.51 5.90
CA LEU A 93 -13.82 8.83 7.33
C LEU A 93 -14.08 10.33 7.58
N ASN A 94 -13.59 11.19 6.70
CA ASN A 94 -13.89 12.62 6.78
C ASN A 94 -15.36 12.91 6.45
N HIS A 95 -15.84 12.42 5.30
CA HIS A 95 -17.16 12.79 4.79
C HIS A 95 -18.32 12.20 5.61
N ARG A 96 -18.19 10.92 6.01
CA ARG A 96 -19.23 10.20 6.75
C ARG A 96 -19.12 10.36 8.25
N ASP A 97 -17.89 10.31 8.79
CA ASP A 97 -17.64 10.15 10.21
C ASP A 97 -17.07 11.44 10.86
N GLY A 98 -16.89 12.51 10.07
CA GLY A 98 -16.37 13.81 10.55
C GLY A 98 -14.90 13.77 11.00
N LYS A 99 -14.15 12.73 10.66
CA LYS A 99 -12.75 12.53 11.07
C LYS A 99 -11.80 13.14 10.05
N SER A 100 -11.59 14.46 10.10
CA SER A 100 -10.78 15.22 9.14
C SER A 100 -9.26 14.95 9.22
N GLY A 101 -8.75 14.43 10.34
CA GLY A 101 -7.31 14.24 10.55
C GLY A 101 -6.62 13.34 9.50
N TYR A 102 -7.36 12.52 8.77
CA TYR A 102 -6.81 11.63 7.73
C TYR A 102 -6.73 12.27 6.34
N VAL A 103 -7.40 13.41 6.12
CA VAL A 103 -7.45 14.06 4.79
C VAL A 103 -6.06 14.52 4.34
N ALA A 104 -5.25 15.02 5.27
CA ALA A 104 -3.88 15.48 5.02
C ALA A 104 -2.95 14.35 4.51
N ASP A 105 -3.28 13.09 4.76
CA ASP A 105 -2.50 11.94 4.31
C ASP A 105 -2.88 11.45 2.90
N ILE A 106 -4.00 11.93 2.33
CA ILE A 106 -4.46 11.51 1.00
C ILE A 106 -3.46 11.87 -0.10
N PRO A 107 -2.93 13.11 -0.21
CA PRO A 107 -1.96 13.46 -1.25
C PRO A 107 -0.74 12.58 -1.22
N ARG A 108 -0.17 12.34 -0.03
CA ARG A 108 0.99 11.44 0.13
C ARG A 108 0.65 10.01 -0.27
N THR A 109 -0.52 9.50 0.09
CA THR A 109 -0.97 8.16 -0.29
C THR A 109 -1.08 8.03 -1.81
N LEU A 110 -1.56 9.06 -2.49
CA LEU A 110 -1.71 9.06 -3.95
C LEU A 110 -0.39 9.30 -4.70
N SER A 111 0.61 9.98 -4.10
CA SER A 111 1.92 10.20 -4.74
C SER A 111 2.61 8.88 -5.09
N TYR A 112 2.46 7.83 -4.28
CA TYR A 112 2.97 6.49 -4.61
C TYR A 112 2.45 5.95 -5.95
N ILE A 113 1.20 6.28 -6.31
CA ILE A 113 0.61 5.86 -7.58
C ILE A 113 1.24 6.65 -8.72
N VAL A 114 1.34 7.98 -8.57
CA VAL A 114 1.89 8.89 -9.58
C VAL A 114 3.37 8.57 -9.87
N GLU A 115 4.16 8.33 -8.82
CA GLU A 115 5.59 7.99 -8.95
C GLU A 115 5.83 6.68 -9.70
N MET A 116 4.94 5.73 -9.56
CA MET A 116 5.08 4.39 -10.15
C MET A 116 4.47 4.29 -11.55
N ALA A 117 3.45 5.07 -11.84
CA ALA A 117 2.63 5.00 -13.03
C ALA A 117 3.39 5.05 -14.37
N PRO A 118 4.50 5.80 -14.53
CA PRO A 118 5.23 5.83 -15.81
C PRO A 118 5.69 4.45 -16.30
N ARG A 119 5.69 3.44 -15.43
CA ARG A 119 6.04 2.06 -15.79
C ARG A 119 4.88 1.26 -16.37
N TYR A 120 3.65 1.78 -16.26
CA TYR A 120 2.41 1.04 -16.57
C TYR A 120 1.44 1.92 -17.34
N ALA A 121 1.39 1.74 -18.66
CA ALA A 121 0.49 2.51 -19.54
C ALA A 121 -0.99 2.39 -19.14
N GLU A 122 -1.39 1.26 -18.58
CA GLU A 122 -2.75 1.03 -18.09
C GLU A 122 -3.16 1.91 -16.91
N LEU A 123 -2.21 2.61 -16.26
CA LEU A 123 -2.47 3.54 -15.14
C LEU A 123 -2.57 5.01 -15.59
N GLU A 124 -2.34 5.33 -16.85
CA GLU A 124 -2.34 6.70 -17.36
C GLU A 124 -3.66 7.44 -17.03
N PHE A 125 -4.79 6.80 -17.25
CA PHE A 125 -6.10 7.36 -16.89
C PHE A 125 -6.22 7.64 -15.38
N LEU A 126 -5.76 6.71 -14.55
CA LEU A 126 -5.84 6.87 -13.10
C LEU A 126 -4.97 8.04 -12.62
N VAL A 127 -3.78 8.19 -13.19
CA VAL A 127 -2.87 9.30 -12.86
C VAL A 127 -3.47 10.64 -13.27
N GLY A 128 -3.97 10.76 -14.50
CA GLY A 128 -4.68 11.96 -14.95
C GLY A 128 -5.84 12.33 -14.02
N LEU A 129 -6.64 11.35 -13.60
CA LEU A 129 -7.71 11.58 -12.63
C LEU A 129 -7.19 12.09 -11.28
N ILE A 130 -6.09 11.53 -10.77
CA ILE A 130 -5.50 11.94 -9.49
C ILE A 130 -4.99 13.37 -9.58
N GLU A 131 -4.19 13.69 -10.60
CA GLU A 131 -3.52 14.98 -10.73
C GLU A 131 -4.47 16.11 -11.12
N GLU A 132 -5.43 15.85 -12.02
CA GLU A 132 -6.33 16.89 -12.57
C GLU A 132 -7.58 17.11 -11.71
N ARG A 133 -8.02 16.11 -10.95
CA ARG A 133 -9.29 16.18 -10.23
C ARG A 133 -9.17 15.98 -8.73
N VAL A 134 -8.47 14.92 -8.29
CA VAL A 134 -8.49 14.55 -6.88
C VAL A 134 -7.63 15.50 -6.06
N ILE A 135 -6.36 15.68 -6.42
CA ILE A 135 -5.44 16.55 -5.67
C ILE A 135 -5.92 18.00 -5.62
N PRO A 136 -6.34 18.64 -6.74
CA PRO A 136 -6.90 20.00 -6.68
C PRO A 136 -8.17 20.10 -5.85
N GLY A 137 -9.04 19.08 -5.90
CA GLY A 137 -10.27 19.02 -5.11
C GLY A 137 -10.06 18.96 -3.60
N LEU A 138 -8.97 18.37 -3.14
CA LEU A 138 -8.62 18.33 -1.72
C LEU A 138 -8.23 19.71 -1.16
N GLY A 139 -7.56 20.54 -1.97
CA GLY A 139 -7.20 21.91 -1.59
C GLY A 139 -8.39 22.90 -1.56
N ALA A 140 -9.47 22.58 -2.24
CA ALA A 140 -10.68 23.40 -2.26
C ALA A 140 -11.67 23.06 -1.11
N ALA A 141 -11.44 21.96 -0.40
CA ALA A 141 -12.32 21.44 0.67
C ALA A 141 -11.80 21.77 2.09
N THR A 142 -10.67 22.49 2.22
CA THR A 142 -10.09 23.01 3.46
C THR A 142 -10.34 24.50 3.57
#